data_288bc8de76ad5a2fd99353e81b28e06d
#
_entry.id   288bc8de76ad5a2fd99353e81b28e06d
#
_cell.length_a   1.000
_cell.length_b   1.000
_cell.length_c   1.000
_cell.angle_alpha   90.00
_cell.angle_beta   90.00
_cell.angle_gamma   90.00
#
_symmetry.space_group_name_H-M   'P 1'
#
loop_
_entity.id
_entity.type
_entity.pdbx_description
1 polymer ?
#
loop_
_entity_poly.entity_id
_entity_poly.type
_entity_poly.pdbx_seq_one_letter_code
_entity_poly.pdbx_strand_id
1 'polypeptide(L)'
;MTAEGREALERWQASRPDNAYEVSPHLGRALRTRLEDFARLEPRLHAFGAVVVQTIDPAVRALELEGPQADRTEVRFPAAYAEAGRAVWASGITGAPPFEQAALFYLLSYAGECGHACPVACTAGLVRALRTHASPELCERFLPPLLTHARGSQFLTEAQGGSDVGANVAAAVPDGDIWRITGEKWFCSVADADQFVVTARPAGAPPGTRGIGCFLVPRLLDGRPNGFRIRRLKDKLGTRAMATGEIEFEGALAYPIGAPEDGFRIAAGVLLNTSRWLNAVGSAGLMRRAYLEAAGFASFREAFGQRIEDFPLVRENLAVMRAEEHAALLSTLEVTALVDSSDPDEAAYHRILVNANKFSTSLAATKVARRAIETLGGNGTIEDFSPLPRLYRDAIVFENWEGTHNVLWAQVARDLERYESLEVVLERARGVDDRVDNALDELRERMREVDPLHFRRRLDRYMRALQTALLFREGEEALAELHLRRHVLPGWEPADDSDYRRLLDHCFREEAAVQFAH
;
A
#
# COMPACT_ATOMS: atom_id res chain seq x y z
N MET A 1 -36.39 -17.53 -1.09
CA MET A 1 -35.21 -18.41 -1.18
C MET A 1 -35.65 -19.76 -0.64
N THR A 2 -35.50 -20.81 -1.40
CA THR A 2 -35.67 -22.17 -0.92
C THR A 2 -34.58 -22.47 0.12
N ALA A 3 -34.76 -23.44 1.01
CA ALA A 3 -33.75 -23.87 1.98
C ALA A 3 -32.40 -24.16 1.26
N GLU A 4 -32.44 -24.79 0.10
CA GLU A 4 -31.30 -25.06 -0.78
C GLU A 4 -30.47 -23.83 -1.16
N GLY A 5 -31.11 -22.68 -1.46
CA GLY A 5 -30.36 -21.47 -1.82
C GLY A 5 -29.60 -20.86 -0.66
N ARG A 6 -30.09 -20.99 0.58
CA ARG A 6 -29.39 -20.55 1.78
C ARG A 6 -28.21 -21.46 2.11
N GLU A 7 -28.45 -22.78 2.13
CA GLU A 7 -27.41 -23.77 2.34
C GLU A 7 -26.27 -23.68 1.33
N ALA A 8 -26.60 -23.37 0.09
CA ALA A 8 -25.61 -23.15 -0.95
C ALA A 8 -24.71 -21.92 -0.64
N LEU A 9 -25.29 -20.79 -0.21
CA LEU A 9 -24.50 -19.61 0.20
C LEU A 9 -23.63 -19.90 1.42
N GLU A 10 -24.14 -20.63 2.41
CA GLU A 10 -23.40 -21.04 3.59
C GLU A 10 -22.21 -21.96 3.22
N ARG A 11 -22.40 -22.89 2.28
CA ARG A 11 -21.30 -23.73 1.74
C ARG A 11 -20.23 -22.88 1.07
N TRP A 12 -20.61 -21.93 0.21
CA TRP A 12 -19.66 -21.02 -0.41
C TRP A 12 -18.88 -20.20 0.65
N GLN A 13 -19.55 -19.66 1.66
CA GLN A 13 -18.86 -18.92 2.73
C GLN A 13 -17.90 -19.81 3.51
N ALA A 14 -18.23 -21.07 3.71
CA ALA A 14 -17.37 -22.06 4.38
C ALA A 14 -16.19 -22.54 3.50
N SER A 15 -16.30 -22.44 2.16
CA SER A 15 -15.23 -22.83 1.23
C SER A 15 -14.17 -21.75 1.01
N ARG A 16 -14.27 -20.61 1.70
CA ARG A 16 -13.22 -19.58 1.64
C ARG A 16 -11.87 -20.14 2.06
N PRO A 17 -10.79 -19.70 1.39
CA PRO A 17 -9.44 -20.14 1.73
C PRO A 17 -9.10 -19.86 3.20
N ASP A 18 -8.34 -20.75 3.83
CA ASP A 18 -7.85 -20.63 5.20
C ASP A 18 -6.39 -20.13 5.29
N ASN A 19 -5.76 -19.88 4.12
CA ASN A 19 -4.39 -19.41 4.03
C ASN A 19 -4.19 -18.43 2.85
N ALA A 20 -3.81 -17.19 3.13
CA ALA A 20 -3.61 -16.14 2.13
C ALA A 20 -2.39 -16.42 1.21
N TYR A 21 -1.38 -17.15 1.69
CA TYR A 21 -0.21 -17.49 0.88
C TYR A 21 -0.52 -18.59 -0.14
N GLU A 22 -1.22 -19.65 0.26
CA GLU A 22 -1.59 -20.76 -0.62
C GLU A 22 -2.44 -20.31 -1.81
N VAL A 23 -3.29 -19.32 -1.60
CA VAL A 23 -4.10 -18.73 -2.67
C VAL A 23 -3.40 -17.58 -3.41
N SER A 24 -2.10 -17.40 -3.20
CA SER A 24 -1.27 -16.41 -3.89
C SER A 24 -0.02 -17.03 -4.51
N PRO A 25 -0.14 -18.09 -5.34
CA PRO A 25 1.01 -18.83 -5.86
C PRO A 25 1.95 -17.97 -6.73
N HIS A 26 1.43 -16.96 -7.42
CA HIS A 26 2.20 -15.99 -8.21
C HIS A 26 3.16 -15.16 -7.32
N LEU A 27 2.79 -14.84 -6.07
CA LEU A 27 3.71 -14.21 -5.11
C LEU A 27 4.95 -15.11 -4.88
N GLY A 28 4.72 -16.39 -4.59
CA GLY A 28 5.80 -17.36 -4.41
C GLY A 28 6.67 -17.53 -5.65
N ARG A 29 6.06 -17.58 -6.85
CA ARG A 29 6.82 -17.64 -8.13
C ARG A 29 7.70 -16.41 -8.31
N ALA A 30 7.13 -15.21 -8.16
CA ALA A 30 7.84 -13.95 -8.34
C ALA A 30 8.98 -13.75 -7.33
N LEU A 31 8.83 -14.21 -6.09
CA LEU A 31 9.88 -14.14 -5.07
C LEU A 31 11.01 -15.14 -5.32
N ARG A 32 10.68 -16.33 -5.82
CA ARG A 32 11.67 -17.39 -6.09
C ARG A 32 12.69 -16.97 -7.16
N THR A 33 12.29 -16.13 -8.11
CA THR A 33 13.20 -15.58 -9.13
C THR A 33 14.06 -14.41 -8.62
N ARG A 34 13.72 -13.83 -7.46
CA ARG A 34 14.36 -12.62 -6.90
C ARG A 34 15.18 -12.86 -5.64
N LEU A 35 14.98 -14.00 -4.99
CA LEU A 35 15.63 -14.34 -3.71
C LEU A 35 16.36 -15.68 -3.81
N GLU A 36 17.67 -15.67 -3.58
CA GLU A 36 18.49 -16.88 -3.55
C GLU A 36 18.02 -17.85 -2.45
N ASP A 37 17.68 -17.34 -1.27
CA ASP A 37 17.28 -18.12 -0.10
C ASP A 37 15.74 -18.21 0.07
N PHE A 38 14.98 -18.20 -1.03
CA PHE A 38 13.51 -18.24 -0.97
C PHE A 38 12.97 -19.44 -0.16
N ALA A 39 13.60 -20.60 -0.27
CA ALA A 39 13.21 -21.81 0.47
C ALA A 39 13.21 -21.61 2.00
N ARG A 40 14.01 -20.69 2.53
CA ARG A 40 14.02 -20.32 3.95
C ARG A 40 12.84 -19.41 4.32
N LEU A 41 12.43 -18.56 3.40
CA LEU A 41 11.33 -17.62 3.61
C LEU A 41 9.95 -18.30 3.49
N GLU A 42 9.79 -19.21 2.55
CA GLU A 42 8.49 -19.80 2.17
C GLU A 42 7.69 -20.38 3.36
N PRO A 43 8.29 -21.16 4.31
CA PRO A 43 7.54 -21.66 5.47
C PRO A 43 6.98 -20.53 6.36
N ARG A 44 7.70 -19.40 6.47
CA ARG A 44 7.26 -18.23 7.23
C ARG A 44 6.10 -17.53 6.54
N LEU A 45 6.12 -17.42 5.21
CA LEU A 45 5.01 -16.86 4.43
C LEU A 45 3.75 -17.73 4.58
N HIS A 46 3.91 -19.05 4.51
CA HIS A 46 2.83 -19.99 4.71
C HIS A 46 2.22 -19.86 6.11
N ALA A 47 3.04 -19.87 7.15
CA ALA A 47 2.58 -19.71 8.54
C ALA A 47 1.85 -18.37 8.74
N PHE A 48 2.40 -17.27 8.21
CA PHE A 48 1.78 -15.96 8.33
C PHE A 48 0.51 -15.82 7.49
N GLY A 49 0.43 -16.44 6.31
CA GLY A 49 -0.77 -16.50 5.49
C GLY A 49 -1.95 -17.15 6.20
N ALA A 50 -1.72 -18.22 6.96
CA ALA A 50 -2.72 -18.83 7.82
C ALA A 50 -3.15 -17.90 8.97
N VAL A 51 -2.19 -17.25 9.64
CA VAL A 51 -2.47 -16.28 10.72
C VAL A 51 -3.32 -15.11 10.22
N VAL A 52 -3.07 -14.61 9.02
CA VAL A 52 -3.86 -13.52 8.42
C VAL A 52 -5.33 -13.92 8.29
N VAL A 53 -5.62 -15.10 7.77
CA VAL A 53 -7.00 -15.54 7.53
C VAL A 53 -7.69 -16.04 8.80
N GLN A 54 -6.97 -16.75 9.67
CA GLN A 54 -7.57 -17.40 10.83
C GLN A 54 -7.63 -16.53 12.09
N THR A 55 -6.76 -15.51 12.20
CA THR A 55 -6.68 -14.65 13.38
C THR A 55 -6.97 -13.19 13.09
N ILE A 56 -6.32 -12.63 12.04
CA ILE A 56 -6.39 -11.18 11.77
C ILE A 56 -7.71 -10.82 11.09
N ASP A 57 -8.04 -11.43 9.95
CA ASP A 57 -9.25 -11.07 9.17
C ASP A 57 -10.56 -11.21 9.96
N PRO A 58 -10.79 -12.26 10.77
CA PRO A 58 -11.99 -12.36 11.60
C PRO A 58 -12.13 -11.24 12.64
N ALA A 59 -11.00 -10.74 13.15
CA ALA A 59 -11.00 -9.65 14.12
C ALA A 59 -11.43 -8.30 13.51
N VAL A 60 -11.11 -8.06 12.23
CA VAL A 60 -11.25 -6.73 11.59
C VAL A 60 -12.68 -6.22 11.64
N ARG A 61 -13.68 -7.10 11.43
CA ARG A 61 -15.08 -6.68 11.48
C ARG A 61 -15.47 -6.13 12.84
N ALA A 62 -15.10 -6.83 13.93
CA ALA A 62 -15.37 -6.35 15.29
C ALA A 62 -14.65 -5.02 15.55
N LEU A 63 -13.39 -4.90 15.08
CA LEU A 63 -12.61 -3.68 15.21
C LEU A 63 -13.25 -2.49 14.49
N GLU A 64 -13.86 -2.68 13.32
CA GLU A 64 -14.56 -1.61 12.60
C GLU A 64 -15.92 -1.23 13.21
N LEU A 65 -16.64 -2.19 13.79
CA LEU A 65 -17.94 -1.96 14.42
C LEU A 65 -17.82 -1.23 15.76
N GLU A 66 -16.88 -1.64 16.59
CA GLU A 66 -16.64 -1.04 17.90
C GLU A 66 -15.79 0.23 17.79
N GLY A 67 -14.81 0.22 16.88
CA GLY A 67 -13.88 1.31 16.61
C GLY A 67 -12.95 1.65 17.79
N PRO A 68 -11.85 2.37 17.53
CA PRO A 68 -11.00 2.92 18.57
C PRO A 68 -11.71 4.10 19.26
N GLN A 69 -11.52 4.23 20.58
CA GLN A 69 -12.02 5.33 21.40
C GLN A 69 -10.84 6.05 22.06
N ALA A 70 -10.84 7.37 22.06
CA ALA A 70 -9.78 8.16 22.68
C ALA A 70 -10.26 8.87 23.95
N ASP A 71 -9.37 8.87 24.95
CA ASP A 71 -9.31 9.86 26.00
C ASP A 71 -8.19 10.87 25.66
N ARG A 72 -7.88 11.81 26.53
CA ARG A 72 -6.93 12.92 26.27
C ARG A 72 -5.54 12.47 25.78
N THR A 73 -5.04 11.35 26.26
CA THR A 73 -3.68 10.86 25.97
C THR A 73 -3.61 9.37 25.65
N GLU A 74 -4.76 8.69 25.64
CA GLU A 74 -4.84 7.25 25.42
C GLU A 74 -5.88 6.90 24.37
N VAL A 75 -5.62 5.82 23.65
CA VAL A 75 -6.59 5.19 22.74
C VAL A 75 -6.89 3.80 23.27
N ARG A 76 -8.18 3.51 23.42
CA ARG A 76 -8.68 2.18 23.79
C ARG A 76 -9.20 1.48 22.56
N PHE A 77 -8.79 0.25 22.38
CA PHE A 77 -9.22 -0.61 21.29
C PHE A 77 -10.01 -1.81 21.84
N PRO A 78 -10.86 -2.44 21.02
CA PRO A 78 -11.41 -3.75 21.31
C PRO A 78 -10.29 -4.78 21.61
N ALA A 79 -10.59 -5.80 22.43
CA ALA A 79 -9.59 -6.81 22.85
C ALA A 79 -8.91 -7.52 21.65
N ALA A 80 -9.67 -7.78 20.59
CA ALA A 80 -9.17 -8.41 19.36
C ALA A 80 -8.04 -7.63 18.67
N TYR A 81 -7.94 -6.31 18.87
CA TYR A 81 -6.86 -5.49 18.31
C TYR A 81 -5.48 -5.91 18.83
N ALA A 82 -5.37 -6.13 20.13
CA ALA A 82 -4.11 -6.53 20.76
C ALA A 82 -3.67 -7.94 20.34
N GLU A 83 -4.62 -8.85 20.14
CA GLU A 83 -4.33 -10.21 19.65
C GLU A 83 -3.83 -10.20 18.22
N ALA A 84 -4.53 -9.54 17.30
CA ALA A 84 -4.10 -9.34 15.92
C ALA A 84 -2.73 -8.64 15.86
N GLY A 85 -2.52 -7.61 16.67
CA GLY A 85 -1.24 -6.90 16.77
C GLY A 85 -0.08 -7.81 17.21
N ARG A 86 -0.25 -8.64 18.23
CA ARG A 86 0.78 -9.60 18.64
C ARG A 86 1.16 -10.55 17.49
N ALA A 87 0.18 -11.04 16.74
CA ALA A 87 0.41 -11.91 15.60
C ALA A 87 1.18 -11.20 14.47
N VAL A 88 0.84 -9.94 14.18
CA VAL A 88 1.55 -9.13 13.18
C VAL A 88 3.00 -8.89 13.58
N TRP A 89 3.26 -8.45 14.81
CA TRP A 89 4.64 -8.18 15.26
C TRP A 89 5.48 -9.44 15.42
N ALA A 90 4.89 -10.57 15.82
CA ALA A 90 5.58 -11.86 15.88
C ALA A 90 6.09 -12.35 14.51
N SER A 91 5.51 -11.87 13.42
CA SER A 91 6.01 -12.15 12.06
C SER A 91 7.38 -11.52 11.78
N GLY A 92 7.80 -10.51 12.56
CA GLY A 92 9.05 -9.75 12.34
C GLY A 92 9.00 -8.82 11.14
N ILE A 93 7.82 -8.45 10.67
CA ILE A 93 7.59 -7.66 9.44
C ILE A 93 8.31 -6.30 9.45
N THR A 94 8.40 -5.61 10.59
CA THR A 94 8.98 -4.25 10.69
C THR A 94 10.50 -4.22 10.54
N GLY A 95 11.20 -5.31 10.82
CA GLY A 95 12.64 -5.44 10.73
C GLY A 95 13.14 -6.29 9.57
N ALA A 96 12.24 -6.85 8.77
CA ALA A 96 12.56 -7.75 7.67
C ALA A 96 13.28 -7.04 6.50
N PRO A 97 14.12 -7.77 5.73
CA PRO A 97 14.66 -7.26 4.48
C PRO A 97 13.55 -6.89 3.48
N PRO A 98 13.80 -6.03 2.47
CA PRO A 98 12.77 -5.46 1.62
C PRO A 98 11.80 -6.45 0.99
N PHE A 99 12.27 -7.51 0.35
CA PHE A 99 11.41 -8.52 -0.28
C PHE A 99 10.59 -9.33 0.72
N GLU A 100 11.18 -9.70 1.87
CA GLU A 100 10.47 -10.37 2.95
C GLU A 100 9.40 -9.45 3.55
N GLN A 101 9.75 -8.17 3.78
CA GLN A 101 8.81 -7.16 4.28
C GLN A 101 7.65 -6.95 3.31
N ALA A 102 7.93 -6.83 2.00
CA ALA A 102 6.91 -6.70 0.97
C ALA A 102 5.98 -7.93 0.95
N ALA A 103 6.53 -9.15 0.99
CA ALA A 103 5.74 -10.38 0.97
C ALA A 103 4.84 -10.49 2.21
N LEU A 104 5.35 -10.25 3.41
CA LEU A 104 4.57 -10.25 4.64
C LEU A 104 3.50 -9.16 4.62
N PHE A 105 3.82 -7.96 4.11
CA PHE A 105 2.88 -6.86 4.03
C PHE A 105 1.77 -7.10 2.99
N TYR A 106 2.09 -7.74 1.86
CA TYR A 106 1.11 -8.20 0.88
C TYR A 106 0.11 -9.17 1.52
N LEU A 107 0.60 -10.17 2.26
CA LEU A 107 -0.25 -11.13 2.97
C LEU A 107 -1.10 -10.43 4.06
N LEU A 108 -0.52 -9.52 4.84
CA LEU A 108 -1.28 -8.75 5.84
C LEU A 108 -2.43 -7.99 5.19
N SER A 109 -2.17 -7.35 4.05
CA SER A 109 -3.13 -6.51 3.34
C SER A 109 -4.20 -7.31 2.56
N TYR A 110 -4.11 -8.64 2.54
CA TYR A 110 -5.21 -9.53 2.17
C TYR A 110 -6.43 -9.31 3.09
N ALA A 111 -6.22 -8.94 4.35
CA ALA A 111 -7.26 -8.51 5.28
C ALA A 111 -7.64 -7.02 5.17
N GLY A 112 -7.17 -6.28 4.15
CA GLY A 112 -7.31 -4.82 4.04
C GLY A 112 -6.32 -4.07 4.94
N GLU A 113 -6.71 -2.89 5.44
CA GLU A 113 -5.87 -2.13 6.40
C GLU A 113 -5.82 -2.81 7.78
N CYS A 114 -6.88 -3.49 8.18
CA CYS A 114 -7.02 -4.36 9.35
C CYS A 114 -6.61 -3.75 10.71
N GLY A 115 -6.43 -2.45 10.81
CA GLY A 115 -5.95 -1.76 12.01
C GLY A 115 -4.42 -1.83 12.22
N HIS A 116 -3.70 -2.61 11.41
CA HIS A 116 -2.27 -2.87 11.59
C HIS A 116 -1.40 -2.60 10.38
N ALA A 117 -1.94 -2.48 9.16
CA ALA A 117 -1.13 -2.18 7.97
C ALA A 117 -0.49 -0.79 8.05
N CYS A 118 -1.23 0.24 8.40
CA CYS A 118 -0.69 1.58 8.62
C CYS A 118 0.34 1.62 9.77
N PRO A 119 0.08 1.04 10.97
CA PRO A 119 1.10 0.91 12.02
C PRO A 119 2.40 0.26 11.55
N VAL A 120 2.34 -0.81 10.77
CA VAL A 120 3.52 -1.47 10.19
C VAL A 120 4.25 -0.54 9.23
N ALA A 121 3.54 0.12 8.30
CA ALA A 121 4.15 1.01 7.32
C ALA A 121 4.85 2.22 7.97
N CYS A 122 4.19 2.86 8.95
CA CYS A 122 4.78 3.97 9.71
C CYS A 122 6.00 3.53 10.52
N THR A 123 5.91 2.36 11.18
CA THR A 123 7.03 1.80 11.95
C THR A 123 8.21 1.47 11.05
N ALA A 124 7.98 0.85 9.89
CA ALA A 124 9.03 0.54 8.92
C ALA A 124 9.75 1.81 8.41
N GLY A 125 8.99 2.88 8.15
CA GLY A 125 9.55 4.19 7.80
C GLY A 125 10.43 4.76 8.91
N LEU A 126 9.97 4.71 10.17
CA LEU A 126 10.75 5.17 11.33
C LEU A 126 12.00 4.32 11.53
N VAL A 127 11.91 2.99 11.44
CA VAL A 127 13.07 2.08 11.53
C VAL A 127 14.14 2.45 10.51
N ARG A 128 13.75 2.72 9.24
CA ARG A 128 14.66 3.14 8.17
C ARG A 128 15.28 4.51 8.48
N ALA A 129 14.47 5.48 8.89
CA ALA A 129 14.95 6.82 9.23
C ALA A 129 15.96 6.81 10.39
N LEU A 130 15.71 6.02 11.43
CA LEU A 130 16.66 5.85 12.54
C LEU A 130 17.97 5.21 12.07
N ARG A 131 17.91 4.11 11.32
CA ARG A 131 19.09 3.40 10.81
C ARG A 131 19.99 4.27 9.92
N THR A 132 19.40 5.20 9.16
CA THR A 132 20.12 5.98 8.16
C THR A 132 20.52 7.38 8.60
N HIS A 133 19.83 7.96 9.58
CA HIS A 133 20.00 9.38 9.91
C HIS A 133 20.11 9.69 11.40
N ALA A 134 19.70 8.79 12.31
CA ALA A 134 19.78 9.07 13.74
C ALA A 134 21.19 8.86 14.30
N SER A 135 21.47 9.48 15.46
CA SER A 135 22.71 9.20 16.18
C SER A 135 22.73 7.76 16.73
N PRO A 136 23.94 7.20 17.02
CA PRO A 136 24.06 5.88 17.62
C PRO A 136 23.23 5.74 18.92
N GLU A 137 23.19 6.75 19.75
CA GLU A 137 22.48 6.77 21.04
C GLU A 137 20.97 6.68 20.84
N LEU A 138 20.43 7.38 19.83
CA LEU A 138 19.01 7.29 19.47
C LEU A 138 18.66 5.92 18.88
N CYS A 139 19.55 5.36 18.06
CA CYS A 139 19.38 3.99 17.53
C CYS A 139 19.38 2.97 18.67
N GLU A 140 20.33 3.02 19.58
CA GLU A 140 20.42 2.10 20.71
C GLU A 140 19.15 2.15 21.58
N ARG A 141 18.63 3.35 21.83
CA ARG A 141 17.47 3.56 22.70
C ARG A 141 16.14 3.22 22.06
N PHE A 142 15.91 3.60 20.80
CA PHE A 142 14.56 3.61 20.21
C PHE A 142 14.34 2.55 19.14
N LEU A 143 15.40 2.02 18.51
CA LEU A 143 15.25 1.04 17.45
C LEU A 143 14.82 -0.37 17.94
N PRO A 144 15.41 -0.96 19.01
CA PRO A 144 15.09 -2.34 19.40
C PRO A 144 13.60 -2.59 19.68
N PRO A 145 12.86 -1.74 20.42
CA PRO A 145 11.45 -1.98 20.64
C PRO A 145 10.61 -1.89 19.36
N LEU A 146 10.97 -1.05 18.37
CA LEU A 146 10.27 -0.96 17.08
C LEU A 146 10.38 -2.24 16.24
N LEU A 147 11.43 -3.01 16.44
CA LEU A 147 11.65 -4.28 15.74
C LEU A 147 10.86 -5.44 16.35
N THR A 148 10.31 -5.29 17.56
CA THR A 148 9.72 -6.39 18.31
C THR A 148 8.27 -6.19 18.72
N HIS A 149 7.86 -4.98 19.13
CA HIS A 149 6.52 -4.75 19.66
C HIS A 149 6.03 -3.29 19.61
N ALA A 150 6.94 -2.31 19.62
CA ALA A 150 6.56 -0.90 19.64
C ALA A 150 6.13 -0.41 18.26
N ARG A 151 5.24 0.58 18.26
CA ARG A 151 4.70 1.17 17.04
C ARG A 151 5.23 2.58 16.85
N GLY A 152 5.56 2.89 15.60
CA GLY A 152 5.89 4.22 15.12
C GLY A 152 4.71 4.88 14.41
N SER A 153 4.71 6.19 14.37
CA SER A 153 3.75 7.00 13.59
C SER A 153 4.45 8.14 12.87
N GLN A 154 3.73 8.82 11.95
CA GLN A 154 4.27 9.91 11.13
C GLN A 154 3.25 11.06 11.07
N PHE A 155 3.57 12.20 11.69
CA PHE A 155 2.69 13.35 11.80
C PHE A 155 3.26 14.55 11.03
N LEU A 156 2.94 14.65 9.74
CA LEU A 156 3.41 15.70 8.87
C LEU A 156 2.36 16.80 8.65
N THR A 157 1.11 16.39 8.45
CA THR A 157 -0.01 17.25 8.05
C THR A 157 -0.49 18.13 9.21
N GLU A 158 -0.78 19.40 8.92
CA GLU A 158 -1.46 20.35 9.79
C GLU A 158 -2.82 20.76 9.22
N ALA A 159 -3.62 21.50 9.96
CA ALA A 159 -5.00 21.82 9.58
C ALA A 159 -5.11 22.59 8.25
N GLN A 160 -4.12 23.41 7.89
CA GLN A 160 -4.07 24.15 6.63
C GLN A 160 -3.75 23.26 5.41
N GLY A 161 -3.28 22.02 5.60
CA GLY A 161 -3.07 21.05 4.55
C GLY A 161 -1.80 20.22 4.67
N GLY A 162 -1.79 19.05 4.00
CA GLY A 162 -0.68 18.10 3.99
C GLY A 162 0.15 18.11 2.71
N SER A 163 -0.39 18.62 1.59
CA SER A 163 0.34 18.68 0.32
C SER A 163 1.42 19.75 0.32
N ASP A 164 1.23 20.85 1.07
CA ASP A 164 2.20 21.93 1.26
C ASP A 164 2.81 21.89 2.69
N VAL A 165 3.61 20.86 2.96
CA VAL A 165 4.32 20.72 4.26
C VAL A 165 5.23 21.93 4.54
N GLY A 166 5.68 22.65 3.50
CA GLY A 166 6.46 23.86 3.64
C GLY A 166 5.74 25.01 4.36
N ALA A 167 4.40 24.98 4.39
CA ALA A 167 3.56 25.93 5.11
C ALA A 167 3.31 25.55 6.59
N ASN A 168 3.86 24.44 7.07
CA ASN A 168 3.68 23.99 8.46
C ASN A 168 4.23 25.00 9.46
N VAL A 169 3.48 25.19 10.56
CA VAL A 169 3.75 26.18 11.60
C VAL A 169 4.07 25.59 12.99
N ALA A 170 3.86 24.27 13.18
CA ALA A 170 4.29 23.61 14.40
C ALA A 170 5.78 23.92 14.65
N ALA A 171 6.10 24.41 15.85
CA ALA A 171 7.41 24.95 16.19
C ALA A 171 8.27 23.93 16.95
N ALA A 172 9.56 23.95 16.69
CA ALA A 172 10.58 23.26 17.46
C ALA A 172 11.55 24.26 18.06
N VAL A 173 11.72 24.25 19.40
CA VAL A 173 12.61 25.12 20.12
C VAL A 173 13.71 24.28 20.79
N PRO A 174 15.00 24.59 20.61
CA PRO A 174 16.09 23.86 21.28
C PRO A 174 16.04 24.06 22.80
N ASP A 175 16.30 22.98 23.54
CA ASP A 175 16.37 22.94 25.00
C ASP A 175 17.58 22.07 25.44
N GLY A 176 18.79 22.62 25.39
CA GLY A 176 20.02 21.85 25.51
C GLY A 176 20.23 20.90 24.34
N ASP A 177 20.42 19.62 24.64
CA ASP A 177 20.61 18.54 23.66
C ASP A 177 19.30 17.98 23.11
N ILE A 178 18.17 18.49 23.60
CA ILE A 178 16.82 18.08 23.18
C ILE A 178 16.06 19.24 22.56
N TRP A 179 14.85 18.96 22.07
CA TRP A 179 13.93 19.93 21.48
C TRP A 179 12.58 19.92 22.16
N ARG A 180 11.85 21.01 22.09
CA ARG A 180 10.46 21.14 22.54
C ARG A 180 9.57 21.43 21.36
N ILE A 181 8.58 20.54 21.12
CA ILE A 181 7.61 20.68 20.04
C ILE A 181 6.32 21.29 20.58
N THR A 182 5.83 22.33 19.89
CA THR A 182 4.53 22.97 20.18
C THR A 182 3.77 23.20 18.88
N GLY A 183 2.48 22.87 18.87
CA GLY A 183 1.59 23.04 17.71
C GLY A 183 0.66 21.85 17.50
N GLU A 184 -0.16 21.90 16.45
CA GLU A 184 -1.15 20.88 16.14
C GLU A 184 -0.75 20.04 14.92
N LYS A 185 -1.11 18.75 14.95
CA LYS A 185 -1.08 17.87 13.80
C LYS A 185 -2.46 17.30 13.51
N TRP A 186 -2.81 17.20 12.21
CA TRP A 186 -4.18 17.00 11.76
C TRP A 186 -4.55 15.56 11.42
N PHE A 187 -3.69 14.82 10.72
CA PHE A 187 -3.84 13.40 10.42
C PHE A 187 -2.77 12.60 11.18
N CYS A 188 -3.04 12.34 12.46
CA CYS A 188 -2.15 11.58 13.32
C CYS A 188 -2.60 10.12 13.32
N SER A 189 -2.24 9.39 12.27
CA SER A 189 -2.48 7.94 12.17
C SER A 189 -1.64 7.21 13.22
N VAL A 190 -2.20 6.12 13.79
CA VAL A 190 -1.61 5.43 14.94
C VAL A 190 -1.42 6.41 16.12
N ALA A 191 -2.51 7.08 16.48
CA ALA A 191 -2.50 8.12 17.52
C ALA A 191 -2.02 7.63 18.90
N ASP A 192 -1.94 6.32 19.09
CA ASP A 192 -1.45 5.62 20.27
C ASP A 192 -0.05 4.99 20.07
N ALA A 193 0.66 5.34 19.00
CA ALA A 193 2.02 4.83 18.77
C ALA A 193 2.95 5.15 19.95
N ASP A 194 3.93 4.28 20.17
CA ASP A 194 4.92 4.45 21.24
C ASP A 194 5.90 5.58 20.91
N GLN A 195 6.10 5.85 19.63
CA GLN A 195 7.01 6.86 19.11
C GLN A 195 6.38 7.61 17.94
N PHE A 196 6.33 8.93 18.05
CA PHE A 196 5.83 9.80 16.98
C PHE A 196 6.99 10.40 16.20
N VAL A 197 6.96 10.34 14.88
CA VAL A 197 7.78 11.22 14.04
C VAL A 197 6.97 12.47 13.73
N VAL A 198 7.50 13.63 14.10
CA VAL A 198 6.81 14.91 13.94
C VAL A 198 7.69 15.84 13.10
N THR A 199 7.11 16.41 12.04
CA THR A 199 7.75 17.54 11.35
C THR A 199 7.40 18.84 12.06
N ALA A 200 8.39 19.65 12.35
CA ALA A 200 8.20 20.95 12.97
C ALA A 200 9.25 21.95 12.45
N ARG A 201 8.98 23.23 12.59
CA ARG A 201 9.89 24.29 12.17
C ARG A 201 10.79 24.73 13.33
N PRO A 202 12.12 24.51 13.25
CA PRO A 202 13.08 25.06 14.19
C PRO A 202 12.97 26.60 14.30
N ALA A 203 13.14 27.12 15.49
CA ALA A 203 13.14 28.56 15.72
C ALA A 203 14.21 29.24 14.84
N GLY A 204 13.84 30.28 14.09
CA GLY A 204 14.72 30.98 13.15
C GLY A 204 14.97 30.29 11.81
N ALA A 205 14.38 29.12 11.56
CA ALA A 205 14.52 28.42 10.27
C ALA A 205 13.81 29.17 9.12
N PRO A 206 14.31 29.07 7.87
CA PRO A 206 13.71 29.73 6.72
C PRO A 206 12.29 29.21 6.42
N PRO A 207 11.47 29.99 5.69
CA PRO A 207 10.18 29.52 5.20
C PRO A 207 10.31 28.40 4.19
N GLY A 208 9.19 27.71 3.91
CA GLY A 208 9.14 26.60 2.97
C GLY A 208 9.73 25.30 3.52
N THR A 209 9.94 24.34 2.66
CA THR A 209 10.39 22.99 3.03
C THR A 209 11.80 22.94 3.59
N ARG A 210 12.68 23.91 3.24
CA ARG A 210 14.04 23.99 3.77
C ARG A 210 14.11 24.28 5.27
N GLY A 211 13.04 24.84 5.84
CA GLY A 211 12.97 25.12 7.28
C GLY A 211 12.19 24.07 8.08
N ILE A 212 11.93 22.88 7.54
CA ILE A 212 11.20 21.82 8.24
C ILE A 212 12.20 20.80 8.79
N GLY A 213 12.24 20.66 10.11
CA GLY A 213 12.95 19.61 10.83
C GLY A 213 12.12 18.33 10.99
N CYS A 214 12.80 17.21 11.25
CA CYS A 214 12.19 15.89 11.51
C CYS A 214 12.61 15.44 12.92
N PHE A 215 11.63 15.16 13.77
CA PHE A 215 11.86 14.90 15.20
C PHE A 215 11.17 13.60 15.64
N LEU A 216 11.87 12.83 16.47
CA LEU A 216 11.30 11.72 17.23
C LEU A 216 10.75 12.23 18.56
N VAL A 217 9.48 11.99 18.81
CA VAL A 217 8.78 12.34 20.06
C VAL A 217 8.31 11.03 20.72
N PRO A 218 8.94 10.58 21.81
CA PRO A 218 8.42 9.45 22.58
C PRO A 218 7.05 9.79 23.15
N ARG A 219 6.08 8.89 23.05
CA ARG A 219 4.74 9.10 23.60
C ARG A 219 4.75 9.26 25.12
N LEU A 220 5.57 8.49 25.78
CA LEU A 220 5.70 8.51 27.24
C LEU A 220 7.13 8.86 27.66
N LEU A 221 7.26 9.64 28.75
CA LEU A 221 8.49 9.89 29.48
C LEU A 221 8.27 9.43 30.92
N ASP A 222 9.06 8.46 31.38
CA ASP A 222 8.93 7.86 32.72
C ASP A 222 7.50 7.46 33.08
N GLY A 223 6.82 6.87 32.08
CA GLY A 223 5.44 6.39 32.21
C GLY A 223 4.36 7.48 32.16
N ARG A 224 4.71 8.74 31.90
CA ARG A 224 3.77 9.86 31.79
C ARG A 224 3.68 10.39 30.36
N PRO A 225 2.51 10.89 29.90
CA PRO A 225 2.37 11.52 28.60
C PRO A 225 3.38 12.66 28.38
N ASN A 226 4.02 12.66 27.20
CA ASN A 226 5.07 13.62 26.86
C ASN A 226 4.50 14.88 26.21
N GLY A 227 3.84 15.76 26.99
CA GLY A 227 3.41 17.07 26.53
C GLY A 227 2.54 17.04 25.26
N PHE A 228 1.63 16.07 25.15
CA PHE A 228 0.68 16.00 24.05
C PHE A 228 -0.73 15.69 24.55
N ARG A 229 -1.72 16.03 23.73
CA ARG A 229 -3.10 15.60 23.94
C ARG A 229 -3.79 15.26 22.62
N ILE A 230 -4.65 14.25 22.64
CA ILE A 230 -5.55 13.89 21.53
C ILE A 230 -6.80 14.75 21.68
N ARG A 231 -7.09 15.61 20.70
CA ARG A 231 -8.31 16.43 20.70
C ARG A 231 -9.55 15.60 20.39
N ARG A 232 -9.43 14.73 19.37
CA ARG A 232 -10.46 13.76 18.99
C ARG A 232 -9.89 12.73 18.02
N LEU A 233 -10.56 11.62 17.86
CA LEU A 233 -10.36 10.73 16.71
C LEU A 233 -11.26 11.16 15.56
N LYS A 234 -10.78 10.91 14.33
CA LYS A 234 -11.55 11.19 13.11
C LYS A 234 -12.53 10.04 12.82
N ASP A 235 -13.77 10.39 12.48
CA ASP A 235 -14.70 9.49 11.84
C ASP A 235 -14.34 9.37 10.36
N LYS A 236 -14.00 8.17 9.89
CA LYS A 236 -13.38 7.96 8.58
C LYS A 236 -14.26 7.11 7.66
N LEU A 237 -14.09 7.31 6.34
CA LEU A 237 -14.69 6.48 5.31
C LEU A 237 -14.21 5.02 5.41
N GLY A 238 -12.89 4.81 5.42
CA GLY A 238 -12.21 3.52 5.52
C GLY A 238 -11.10 3.54 6.56
N THR A 239 -10.35 2.45 6.67
CA THR A 239 -9.29 2.27 7.69
C THR A 239 -9.79 2.50 9.11
N ARG A 240 -11.05 2.10 9.38
CA ARG A 240 -11.78 2.44 10.61
C ARG A 240 -11.20 1.77 11.85
N ALA A 241 -10.61 0.60 11.68
CA ALA A 241 -9.99 -0.15 12.78
C ALA A 241 -8.73 0.53 13.36
N MET A 242 -8.12 1.47 12.60
CA MET A 242 -6.91 2.20 13.01
C MET A 242 -7.28 3.61 13.53
N ALA A 243 -6.72 3.99 14.67
CA ALA A 243 -6.94 5.31 15.27
C ALA A 243 -6.22 6.42 14.50
N THR A 244 -6.95 7.41 14.00
CA THR A 244 -6.39 8.64 13.42
C THR A 244 -6.89 9.84 14.22
N GLY A 245 -5.96 10.50 14.92
CA GLY A 245 -6.25 11.63 15.81
C GLY A 245 -5.95 13.00 15.21
N GLU A 246 -6.45 14.01 15.88
CA GLU A 246 -5.93 15.37 15.89
C GLU A 246 -5.14 15.53 17.18
N ILE A 247 -3.84 15.81 17.09
CA ILE A 247 -2.94 15.84 18.24
C ILE A 247 -2.36 17.25 18.39
N GLU A 248 -2.40 17.76 19.62
CA GLU A 248 -1.78 18.99 20.03
C GLU A 248 -0.58 18.68 20.92
N PHE A 249 0.54 19.33 20.61
CA PHE A 249 1.77 19.27 21.36
C PHE A 249 1.96 20.55 22.17
N GLU A 250 2.27 20.43 23.45
CA GLU A 250 2.46 21.52 24.41
C GLU A 250 3.86 21.41 25.05
N GLY A 251 4.89 21.70 24.27
CA GLY A 251 6.28 21.58 24.72
C GLY A 251 6.79 20.15 24.84
N ALA A 252 6.27 19.24 23.98
CA ALA A 252 6.69 17.84 23.99
C ALA A 252 8.20 17.69 23.75
N LEU A 253 8.89 16.90 24.58
CA LEU A 253 10.29 16.58 24.41
C LEU A 253 10.50 15.79 23.12
N ALA A 254 11.50 16.17 22.34
CA ALA A 254 11.80 15.58 21.05
C ALA A 254 13.31 15.46 20.81
N TYR A 255 13.67 14.51 19.95
CA TYR A 255 15.02 14.28 19.48
C TYR A 255 15.09 14.49 17.97
N PRO A 256 16.08 15.21 17.42
CA PRO A 256 16.19 15.39 15.99
C PRO A 256 16.61 14.08 15.31
N ILE A 257 15.95 13.73 14.20
CA ILE A 257 16.38 12.64 13.31
C ILE A 257 17.24 13.28 12.22
N GLY A 258 18.55 13.12 12.30
CA GLY A 258 19.51 13.84 11.46
C GLY A 258 19.62 15.33 11.81
N ALA A 259 20.27 16.10 10.94
CA ALA A 259 20.36 17.55 11.11
C ALA A 259 18.97 18.19 10.85
N PRO A 260 18.55 19.19 11.65
CA PRO A 260 17.24 19.82 11.50
C PRO A 260 16.97 20.38 10.10
N GLU A 261 17.98 20.90 9.40
CA GLU A 261 17.93 21.40 8.02
C GLU A 261 17.67 20.29 6.96
N ASP A 262 17.98 19.05 7.29
CA ASP A 262 17.70 17.87 6.45
C ASP A 262 16.30 17.27 6.69
N GLY A 263 15.56 17.77 7.67
CA GLY A 263 14.36 17.13 8.17
C GLY A 263 13.29 16.86 7.09
N PHE A 264 13.06 17.80 6.16
CA PHE A 264 12.13 17.57 5.06
C PHE A 264 12.65 16.48 4.10
N ARG A 265 13.96 16.43 3.83
CA ARG A 265 14.57 15.41 2.97
C ARG A 265 14.40 14.01 3.59
N ILE A 266 14.56 13.89 4.90
CA ILE A 266 14.34 12.66 5.64
C ILE A 266 12.86 12.27 5.62
N ALA A 267 11.97 13.22 5.94
CA ALA A 267 10.53 12.96 5.95
C ALA A 267 10.00 12.53 4.57
N ALA A 268 10.36 13.25 3.51
CA ALA A 268 9.88 12.95 2.17
C ALA A 268 10.62 11.76 1.50
N GLY A 269 11.94 11.70 1.67
CA GLY A 269 12.80 10.72 0.99
C GLY A 269 12.83 9.35 1.64
N VAL A 270 12.67 9.27 2.97
CA VAL A 270 12.71 8.01 3.72
C VAL A 270 11.32 7.63 4.22
N LEU A 271 10.70 8.45 5.07
CA LEU A 271 9.44 8.10 5.71
C LEU A 271 8.32 7.93 4.69
N LEU A 272 8.02 8.97 3.90
CA LEU A 272 6.93 8.92 2.92
C LEU A 272 7.19 7.92 1.79
N ASN A 273 8.44 7.78 1.31
CA ASN A 273 8.73 6.79 0.26
C ASN A 273 8.59 5.35 0.77
N THR A 274 8.96 5.06 2.01
CA THR A 274 8.68 3.74 2.63
C THR A 274 7.18 3.49 2.72
N SER A 275 6.41 4.48 3.18
CA SER A 275 4.95 4.34 3.27
C SER A 275 4.29 4.23 1.90
N ARG A 276 4.76 4.94 0.86
CA ARG A 276 4.28 4.83 -0.53
C ARG A 276 4.56 3.47 -1.13
N TRP A 277 5.77 2.93 -0.90
CA TRP A 277 6.11 1.57 -1.31
C TRP A 277 5.17 0.56 -0.66
N LEU A 278 5.04 0.57 0.67
CA LEU A 278 4.14 -0.36 1.38
C LEU A 278 2.66 -0.12 1.06
N ASN A 279 2.24 1.11 0.75
CA ASN A 279 0.90 1.39 0.21
C ASN A 279 0.65 0.64 -1.10
N ALA A 280 1.62 0.63 -2.02
CA ALA A 280 1.51 -0.11 -3.28
C ALA A 280 1.45 -1.62 -3.05
N VAL A 281 2.29 -2.16 -2.13
CA VAL A 281 2.22 -3.56 -1.69
C VAL A 281 0.85 -3.89 -1.12
N GLY A 282 0.34 -3.03 -0.22
CA GLY A 282 -0.97 -3.22 0.40
C GLY A 282 -2.11 -3.17 -0.62
N SER A 283 -2.01 -2.31 -1.62
CA SER A 283 -2.97 -2.23 -2.72
C SER A 283 -3.04 -3.55 -3.51
N ALA A 284 -1.89 -4.18 -3.79
CA ALA A 284 -1.83 -5.47 -4.48
C ALA A 284 -2.43 -6.61 -3.63
N GLY A 285 -2.12 -6.67 -2.33
CA GLY A 285 -2.69 -7.67 -1.41
C GLY A 285 -4.21 -7.54 -1.26
N LEU A 286 -4.71 -6.30 -1.17
CA LEU A 286 -6.15 -6.00 -1.14
C LEU A 286 -6.83 -6.44 -2.45
N MET A 287 -6.21 -6.15 -3.61
CA MET A 287 -6.73 -6.58 -4.92
C MET A 287 -6.82 -8.10 -5.02
N ARG A 288 -5.82 -8.83 -4.49
CA ARG A 288 -5.87 -10.30 -4.44
C ARG A 288 -7.09 -10.80 -3.70
N ARG A 289 -7.36 -10.27 -2.50
CA ARG A 289 -8.57 -10.64 -1.76
C ARG A 289 -9.85 -10.33 -2.54
N ALA A 290 -9.95 -9.14 -3.10
CA ALA A 290 -11.13 -8.72 -3.84
C ALA A 290 -11.39 -9.61 -5.07
N TYR A 291 -10.32 -9.98 -5.81
CA TYR A 291 -10.41 -10.90 -6.93
C TYR A 291 -10.89 -12.29 -6.49
N LEU A 292 -10.32 -12.86 -5.42
CA LEU A 292 -10.68 -14.20 -4.94
C LEU A 292 -12.13 -14.27 -4.44
N GLU A 293 -12.62 -13.25 -3.75
CA GLU A 293 -14.03 -13.17 -3.35
C GLU A 293 -14.96 -13.17 -4.57
N ALA A 294 -14.61 -12.42 -5.62
CA ALA A 294 -15.40 -12.36 -6.86
C ALA A 294 -15.33 -13.66 -7.66
N ALA A 295 -14.13 -14.22 -7.85
CA ALA A 295 -13.92 -15.46 -8.60
C ALA A 295 -14.60 -16.64 -7.92
N GLY A 296 -14.42 -16.80 -6.59
CA GLY A 296 -15.06 -17.84 -5.82
C GLY A 296 -16.59 -17.74 -5.82
N PHE A 297 -17.15 -16.53 -5.73
CA PHE A 297 -18.58 -16.35 -5.86
C PHE A 297 -19.08 -16.68 -7.27
N ALA A 298 -18.34 -16.27 -8.30
CA ALA A 298 -18.75 -16.49 -9.68
C ALA A 298 -18.71 -17.98 -10.10
N SER A 299 -17.76 -18.74 -9.58
CA SER A 299 -17.66 -20.19 -9.82
C SER A 299 -18.75 -20.99 -9.11
N PHE A 300 -19.31 -20.44 -8.04
CA PHE A 300 -20.34 -21.06 -7.22
C PHE A 300 -21.76 -20.66 -7.66
N ARG A 301 -21.99 -19.38 -7.96
CA ARG A 301 -23.31 -18.82 -8.21
C ARG A 301 -23.86 -19.23 -9.58
N GLU A 302 -25.06 -19.81 -9.57
CA GLU A 302 -25.82 -20.06 -10.80
C GLU A 302 -26.91 -19.01 -11.04
N ALA A 303 -27.06 -18.60 -12.28
CA ALA A 303 -28.14 -17.75 -12.78
C ALA A 303 -28.47 -18.09 -14.24
N PHE A 304 -29.72 -18.04 -14.60
CA PHE A 304 -30.19 -18.34 -15.98
C PHE A 304 -29.73 -19.71 -16.50
N GLY A 305 -29.58 -20.70 -15.60
CA GLY A 305 -29.25 -22.07 -15.93
C GLY A 305 -27.78 -22.40 -16.13
N GLN A 306 -26.85 -21.47 -15.77
CA GLN A 306 -25.40 -21.69 -15.81
C GLN A 306 -24.70 -20.95 -14.69
N ARG A 307 -23.44 -21.27 -14.41
CA ARG A 307 -22.58 -20.50 -13.48
C ARG A 307 -22.36 -19.09 -14.02
N ILE A 308 -22.30 -18.10 -13.12
CA ILE A 308 -22.13 -16.73 -13.60
C ILE A 308 -20.73 -16.49 -14.19
N GLU A 309 -19.72 -17.26 -13.82
CA GLU A 309 -18.38 -17.22 -14.44
C GLU A 309 -18.39 -17.58 -15.94
N ASP A 310 -19.44 -18.29 -16.42
CA ASP A 310 -19.56 -18.66 -17.82
C ASP A 310 -20.13 -17.53 -18.69
N PHE A 311 -20.67 -16.47 -18.07
CA PHE A 311 -21.09 -15.29 -18.82
C PHE A 311 -19.87 -14.48 -19.29
N PRO A 312 -19.78 -14.14 -20.61
CA PRO A 312 -18.60 -13.48 -21.18
C PRO A 312 -18.16 -12.20 -20.45
N LEU A 313 -19.10 -11.35 -20.03
CA LEU A 313 -18.79 -10.09 -19.34
C LEU A 313 -18.31 -10.31 -17.90
N VAL A 314 -18.79 -11.35 -17.21
CA VAL A 314 -18.28 -11.71 -15.88
C VAL A 314 -16.86 -12.27 -16.02
N ARG A 315 -16.65 -13.15 -16.99
CA ARG A 315 -15.32 -13.70 -17.31
C ARG A 315 -14.32 -12.61 -17.64
N GLU A 316 -14.70 -11.62 -18.47
CA GLU A 316 -13.88 -10.46 -18.76
C GLU A 316 -13.52 -9.68 -17.48
N ASN A 317 -14.51 -9.38 -16.63
CA ASN A 317 -14.28 -8.67 -15.38
C ASN A 317 -13.27 -9.38 -14.48
N LEU A 318 -13.40 -10.70 -14.34
CA LEU A 318 -12.49 -11.51 -13.52
C LEU A 318 -11.07 -11.53 -14.12
N ALA A 319 -10.94 -11.74 -15.45
CA ALA A 319 -9.66 -11.73 -16.14
C ALA A 319 -8.94 -10.37 -15.98
N VAL A 320 -9.67 -9.27 -16.12
CA VAL A 320 -9.12 -7.91 -15.91
C VAL A 320 -8.67 -7.72 -14.47
N MET A 321 -9.47 -8.13 -13.47
CA MET A 321 -9.07 -8.01 -12.06
C MET A 321 -7.79 -8.80 -11.77
N ARG A 322 -7.66 -10.00 -12.33
CA ARG A 322 -6.46 -10.82 -12.20
C ARG A 322 -5.23 -10.16 -12.84
N ALA A 323 -5.37 -9.65 -14.06
CA ALA A 323 -4.27 -8.96 -14.76
C ALA A 323 -3.80 -7.71 -14.00
N GLU A 324 -4.74 -6.89 -13.49
CA GLU A 324 -4.41 -5.69 -12.69
C GLU A 324 -3.69 -6.03 -11.38
N GLU A 325 -4.12 -7.07 -10.68
CA GLU A 325 -3.51 -7.51 -9.43
C GLU A 325 -2.08 -8.02 -9.65
N HIS A 326 -1.87 -8.92 -10.63
CA HIS A 326 -0.54 -9.44 -10.98
C HIS A 326 0.40 -8.31 -11.44
N ALA A 327 -0.08 -7.42 -12.31
CA ALA A 327 0.69 -6.27 -12.78
C ALA A 327 1.10 -5.34 -11.63
N ALA A 328 0.21 -5.09 -10.69
CA ALA A 328 0.48 -4.28 -9.51
C ALA A 328 1.50 -4.94 -8.56
N LEU A 329 1.39 -6.25 -8.33
CA LEU A 329 2.38 -6.99 -7.55
C LEU A 329 3.76 -6.89 -8.19
N LEU A 330 3.89 -7.18 -9.49
CA LEU A 330 5.18 -7.18 -10.18
C LEU A 330 5.84 -5.79 -10.22
N SER A 331 5.07 -4.74 -10.52
CA SER A 331 5.60 -3.38 -10.49
C SER A 331 6.01 -2.93 -9.08
N THR A 332 5.36 -3.47 -8.05
CA THR A 332 5.73 -3.20 -6.66
C THR A 332 6.99 -3.97 -6.24
N LEU A 333 7.19 -5.19 -6.74
CA LEU A 333 8.44 -5.93 -6.53
C LEU A 333 9.61 -5.28 -7.27
N GLU A 334 9.38 -4.62 -8.41
CA GLU A 334 10.38 -3.78 -9.07
C GLU A 334 10.79 -2.59 -8.18
N VAL A 335 9.84 -1.89 -7.55
CA VAL A 335 10.16 -0.87 -6.52
C VAL A 335 10.94 -1.49 -5.37
N THR A 336 10.54 -2.69 -4.91
CA THR A 336 11.16 -3.37 -3.77
C THR A 336 12.65 -3.65 -4.00
N ALA A 337 13.03 -4.02 -5.22
CA ALA A 337 14.43 -4.27 -5.59
C ALA A 337 15.32 -3.02 -5.43
N LEU A 338 14.74 -1.83 -5.47
CA LEU A 338 15.46 -0.55 -5.44
C LEU A 338 15.52 0.09 -4.04
N VAL A 339 14.76 -0.45 -3.07
CA VAL A 339 14.49 0.24 -1.78
C VAL A 339 15.76 0.56 -0.98
N ASP A 340 16.77 -0.31 -0.99
CA ASP A 340 18.01 -0.14 -0.23
C ASP A 340 19.24 -0.02 -1.16
N SER A 341 19.02 0.31 -2.46
CA SER A 341 20.12 0.49 -3.38
C SER A 341 20.97 1.71 -3.01
N SER A 342 22.28 1.53 -3.03
CA SER A 342 23.29 2.57 -2.87
C SER A 342 23.77 3.18 -4.20
N ASP A 343 23.32 2.62 -5.33
CA ASP A 343 23.63 3.14 -6.66
C ASP A 343 22.86 4.45 -6.90
N PRO A 344 23.51 5.55 -7.30
CA PRO A 344 22.85 6.83 -7.49
C PRO A 344 21.75 6.83 -8.58
N ASP A 345 21.96 6.08 -9.68
CA ASP A 345 20.98 6.01 -10.77
C ASP A 345 19.75 5.17 -10.35
N GLU A 346 19.97 4.08 -9.63
CA GLU A 346 18.89 3.30 -9.03
C GLU A 346 18.13 4.09 -7.95
N ALA A 347 18.82 4.87 -7.14
CA ALA A 347 18.19 5.75 -6.16
C ALA A 347 17.34 6.84 -6.82
N ALA A 348 17.78 7.42 -7.93
CA ALA A 348 17.00 8.37 -8.73
C ALA A 348 15.77 7.68 -9.36
N TYR A 349 15.96 6.51 -9.96
CA TYR A 349 14.86 5.71 -10.50
C TYR A 349 13.86 5.29 -9.42
N HIS A 350 14.33 4.84 -8.25
CA HIS A 350 13.46 4.53 -7.10
C HIS A 350 12.56 5.69 -6.72
N ARG A 351 13.08 6.92 -6.64
CA ARG A 351 12.30 8.12 -6.31
C ARG A 351 11.16 8.37 -7.29
N ILE A 352 11.39 8.11 -8.57
CA ILE A 352 10.39 8.25 -9.62
C ILE A 352 9.38 7.10 -9.52
N LEU A 353 9.89 5.87 -9.51
CA LEU A 353 9.06 4.68 -9.59
C LEU A 353 8.16 4.50 -8.37
N VAL A 354 8.63 4.77 -7.14
CA VAL A 354 7.82 4.62 -5.92
C VAL A 354 6.57 5.52 -5.95
N ASN A 355 6.69 6.73 -6.51
CA ASN A 355 5.58 7.66 -6.66
C ASN A 355 4.62 7.27 -7.79
N ALA A 356 5.17 6.92 -8.95
CA ALA A 356 4.41 6.47 -10.11
C ALA A 356 3.66 5.15 -9.82
N ASN A 357 4.32 4.21 -9.15
CA ASN A 357 3.75 2.93 -8.78
C ASN A 357 2.64 3.07 -7.72
N LYS A 358 2.84 3.88 -6.67
CA LYS A 358 1.78 4.19 -5.69
C LYS A 358 0.56 4.80 -6.36
N PHE A 359 0.76 5.74 -7.29
CA PHE A 359 -0.32 6.33 -8.07
C PHE A 359 -1.11 5.27 -8.85
N SER A 360 -0.41 4.41 -9.62
CA SER A 360 -1.03 3.41 -10.49
C SER A 360 -1.74 2.30 -9.69
N THR A 361 -1.06 1.73 -8.68
CA THR A 361 -1.57 0.57 -7.92
C THR A 361 -2.73 0.93 -7.02
N SER A 362 -2.70 2.07 -6.32
CA SER A 362 -3.83 2.47 -5.46
C SER A 362 -5.08 2.80 -6.27
N LEU A 363 -4.93 3.41 -7.45
CA LEU A 363 -6.06 3.64 -8.37
C LEU A 363 -6.63 2.31 -8.93
N ALA A 364 -5.76 1.34 -9.24
CA ALA A 364 -6.18 0.01 -9.67
C ALA A 364 -6.95 -0.72 -8.56
N ALA A 365 -6.51 -0.62 -7.30
CA ALA A 365 -7.15 -1.28 -6.16
C ALA A 365 -8.61 -0.87 -5.98
N THR A 366 -8.93 0.42 -6.08
CA THR A 366 -10.31 0.91 -6.03
C THR A 366 -11.16 0.35 -7.18
N LYS A 367 -10.60 0.29 -8.40
CA LYS A 367 -11.30 -0.25 -9.58
C LYS A 367 -11.56 -1.75 -9.44
N VAL A 368 -10.57 -2.52 -8.96
CA VAL A 368 -10.69 -3.97 -8.74
C VAL A 368 -11.71 -4.27 -7.65
N ALA A 369 -11.65 -3.59 -6.51
CA ALA A 369 -12.61 -3.77 -5.42
C ALA A 369 -14.06 -3.44 -5.86
N ARG A 370 -14.25 -2.37 -6.67
CA ARG A 370 -15.56 -2.04 -7.24
C ARG A 370 -16.07 -3.14 -8.19
N ARG A 371 -15.21 -3.69 -9.07
CA ARG A 371 -15.57 -4.80 -9.97
C ARG A 371 -15.95 -6.05 -9.20
N ALA A 372 -15.26 -6.34 -8.10
CA ALA A 372 -15.58 -7.46 -7.23
C ALA A 372 -16.97 -7.30 -6.59
N ILE A 373 -17.31 -6.11 -6.09
CA ILE A 373 -18.66 -5.80 -5.58
C ILE A 373 -19.72 -6.03 -6.67
N GLU A 374 -19.47 -5.52 -7.89
CA GLU A 374 -20.39 -5.70 -9.02
C GLU A 374 -20.62 -7.19 -9.36
N THR A 375 -19.57 -8.02 -9.29
CA THR A 375 -19.65 -9.46 -9.54
C THR A 375 -20.57 -10.17 -8.52
N LEU A 376 -20.53 -9.77 -7.24
CA LEU A 376 -21.42 -10.30 -6.20
C LEU A 376 -22.84 -9.69 -6.26
N GLY A 377 -23.04 -8.62 -7.02
CA GLY A 377 -24.31 -7.89 -7.08
C GLY A 377 -24.68 -7.28 -5.72
N GLY A 378 -25.95 -7.35 -5.33
CA GLY A 378 -26.42 -6.84 -4.04
C GLY A 378 -25.65 -7.38 -2.83
N ASN A 379 -25.25 -8.65 -2.88
CA ASN A 379 -24.45 -9.27 -1.81
C ASN A 379 -23.09 -8.62 -1.62
N GLY A 380 -22.48 -8.08 -2.68
CA GLY A 380 -21.21 -7.36 -2.63
C GLY A 380 -21.25 -6.07 -1.81
N THR A 381 -22.44 -5.55 -1.49
CA THR A 381 -22.62 -4.34 -0.69
C THR A 381 -22.94 -4.62 0.79
N ILE A 382 -23.01 -5.91 1.17
CA ILE A 382 -23.42 -6.34 2.52
C ILE A 382 -22.18 -6.66 3.37
N GLU A 383 -22.00 -5.90 4.44
CA GLU A 383 -20.82 -5.94 5.33
C GLU A 383 -20.59 -7.29 6.01
N ASP A 384 -21.65 -8.03 6.31
CA ASP A 384 -21.57 -9.35 6.95
C ASP A 384 -21.61 -10.51 5.95
N PHE A 385 -21.76 -10.21 4.67
CA PHE A 385 -21.71 -11.21 3.61
C PHE A 385 -20.29 -11.41 3.08
N SER A 386 -19.56 -10.31 2.84
CA SER A 386 -18.19 -10.35 2.33
C SER A 386 -17.35 -9.17 2.85
N PRO A 387 -16.01 -9.26 2.80
CA PRO A 387 -15.14 -8.14 3.17
C PRO A 387 -15.12 -7.01 2.12
N LEU A 388 -15.75 -7.17 0.95
CA LEU A 388 -15.64 -6.24 -0.18
C LEU A 388 -16.03 -4.79 0.14
N PRO A 389 -17.11 -4.50 0.91
CA PRO A 389 -17.43 -3.13 1.27
C PRO A 389 -16.30 -2.45 2.06
N ARG A 390 -15.71 -3.16 3.00
CA ARG A 390 -14.55 -2.70 3.78
C ARG A 390 -13.33 -2.48 2.89
N LEU A 391 -12.96 -3.46 2.07
CA LEU A 391 -11.83 -3.38 1.15
C LEU A 391 -11.97 -2.20 0.18
N TYR A 392 -13.17 -1.94 -0.31
CA TYR A 392 -13.43 -0.80 -1.19
C TYR A 392 -13.23 0.54 -0.47
N ARG A 393 -13.69 0.67 0.78
CA ARG A 393 -13.47 1.89 1.58
C ARG A 393 -11.99 2.10 1.89
N ASP A 394 -11.26 1.04 2.23
CA ASP A 394 -9.82 1.10 2.48
C ASP A 394 -9.05 1.49 1.22
N ALA A 395 -9.40 0.92 0.05
CA ALA A 395 -8.78 1.27 -1.23
C ALA A 395 -8.90 2.76 -1.55
N ILE A 396 -10.06 3.39 -1.30
CA ILE A 396 -10.23 4.84 -1.49
C ILE A 396 -9.30 5.65 -0.57
N VAL A 397 -9.07 5.18 0.66
CA VAL A 397 -8.12 5.85 1.57
C VAL A 397 -6.68 5.68 1.06
N PHE A 398 -6.33 4.50 0.52
CA PHE A 398 -5.02 4.24 -0.08
C PHE A 398 -4.70 5.17 -1.26
N GLU A 399 -5.69 5.62 -2.02
CA GLU A 399 -5.48 6.64 -3.05
C GLU A 399 -5.05 8.01 -2.47
N ASN A 400 -5.51 8.35 -1.27
CA ASN A 400 -5.43 9.71 -0.75
C ASN A 400 -4.30 9.94 0.25
N TRP A 401 -3.96 8.95 1.08
CA TRP A 401 -2.86 9.10 2.03
C TRP A 401 -1.49 9.05 1.35
N GLU A 402 -0.41 9.51 2.02
CA GLU A 402 0.97 9.59 1.53
C GLU A 402 1.14 10.43 0.24
N GLY A 403 0.18 11.31 0.00
CA GLY A 403 0.09 12.17 -1.17
C GLY A 403 -0.98 11.73 -2.16
N THR A 404 -1.86 12.68 -2.52
CA THR A 404 -2.87 12.47 -3.56
C THR A 404 -2.23 12.29 -4.93
N HIS A 405 -2.98 11.74 -5.87
CA HIS A 405 -2.49 11.50 -7.24
C HIS A 405 -1.83 12.72 -7.89
N ASN A 406 -2.38 13.92 -7.69
CA ASN A 406 -1.82 15.13 -8.27
C ASN A 406 -0.47 15.54 -7.65
N VAL A 407 -0.28 15.26 -6.36
CA VAL A 407 1.00 15.50 -5.67
C VAL A 407 2.07 14.52 -6.18
N LEU A 408 1.70 13.24 -6.38
CA LEU A 408 2.63 12.20 -6.83
C LEU A 408 3.13 12.46 -8.24
N TRP A 409 2.22 12.73 -9.21
CA TRP A 409 2.66 13.01 -10.57
C TRP A 409 3.49 14.29 -10.67
N ALA A 410 3.15 15.34 -9.91
CA ALA A 410 3.93 16.57 -9.87
C ALA A 410 5.34 16.35 -9.28
N GLN A 411 5.48 15.42 -8.35
CA GLN A 411 6.79 15.03 -7.83
C GLN A 411 7.59 14.24 -8.87
N VAL A 412 6.96 13.28 -9.57
CA VAL A 412 7.59 12.53 -10.66
C VAL A 412 8.09 13.47 -11.77
N ALA A 413 7.27 14.44 -12.19
CA ALA A 413 7.65 15.42 -13.20
C ALA A 413 8.91 16.19 -12.81
N ARG A 414 8.96 16.68 -11.57
CA ARG A 414 10.14 17.40 -11.04
C ARG A 414 11.38 16.52 -10.91
N ASP A 415 11.20 15.26 -10.52
CA ASP A 415 12.32 14.34 -10.35
C ASP A 415 12.87 13.89 -11.70
N LEU A 416 12.03 13.68 -12.74
CA LEU A 416 12.47 13.41 -14.12
C LEU A 416 13.33 14.53 -14.67
N GLU A 417 12.90 15.79 -14.49
CA GLU A 417 13.66 16.98 -14.92
C GLU A 417 14.97 17.11 -14.13
N ARG A 418 14.91 16.99 -12.80
CA ARG A 418 16.05 17.16 -11.90
C ARG A 418 17.18 16.16 -12.14
N TYR A 419 16.83 14.90 -12.44
CA TYR A 419 17.81 13.81 -12.60
C TYR A 419 18.09 13.46 -14.05
N GLU A 420 17.47 14.18 -15.01
CA GLU A 420 17.58 13.90 -16.46
C GLU A 420 17.36 12.41 -16.80
N SER A 421 16.46 11.76 -16.06
CA SER A 421 16.36 10.29 -15.97
C SER A 421 15.28 9.68 -16.88
N LEU A 422 14.68 10.46 -17.79
CA LEU A 422 13.61 9.96 -18.65
C LEU A 422 14.01 8.71 -19.44
N GLU A 423 15.20 8.72 -20.05
CA GLU A 423 15.67 7.58 -20.85
C GLU A 423 15.87 6.33 -19.98
N VAL A 424 16.49 6.49 -18.80
CA VAL A 424 16.68 5.38 -17.84
C VAL A 424 15.34 4.77 -17.43
N VAL A 425 14.33 5.61 -17.18
CA VAL A 425 12.99 5.17 -16.81
C VAL A 425 12.33 4.38 -17.94
N LEU A 426 12.41 4.87 -19.19
CA LEU A 426 11.79 4.19 -20.33
C LEU A 426 12.48 2.85 -20.66
N GLU A 427 13.80 2.79 -20.57
CA GLU A 427 14.59 1.56 -20.85
C GLU A 427 14.20 0.39 -19.93
N ARG A 428 13.73 0.65 -18.70
CA ARG A 428 13.28 -0.39 -17.78
C ARG A 428 12.07 -1.20 -18.28
N ALA A 429 11.30 -0.68 -19.21
CA ALA A 429 10.13 -1.37 -19.76
C ALA A 429 10.38 -1.96 -21.18
N ARG A 430 11.57 -1.79 -21.75
CA ARG A 430 11.88 -2.18 -23.14
C ARG A 430 12.36 -3.63 -23.30
N GLY A 431 12.33 -4.07 -24.56
CA GLY A 431 12.99 -5.30 -25.00
C GLY A 431 12.22 -6.59 -24.73
N VAL A 432 10.90 -6.49 -24.53
CA VAL A 432 10.06 -7.66 -24.27
C VAL A 432 9.01 -7.90 -25.35
N ASP A 433 8.50 -6.81 -25.97
CA ASP A 433 7.48 -6.84 -27.02
C ASP A 433 7.56 -5.54 -27.84
N ASP A 434 7.62 -5.65 -29.17
CA ASP A 434 7.74 -4.51 -30.08
C ASP A 434 6.58 -3.51 -29.92
N ARG A 435 5.40 -3.97 -29.54
CA ARG A 435 4.23 -3.10 -29.32
C ARG A 435 4.39 -2.23 -28.07
N VAL A 436 5.02 -2.77 -27.03
CA VAL A 436 5.40 -1.99 -25.83
C VAL A 436 6.47 -0.98 -26.19
N ASP A 437 7.51 -1.39 -26.94
CA ASP A 437 8.61 -0.52 -27.32
C ASP A 437 8.13 0.64 -28.20
N ASN A 438 7.24 0.40 -29.15
CA ASN A 438 6.62 1.43 -29.97
C ASN A 438 5.80 2.43 -29.14
N ALA A 439 5.04 1.94 -28.13
CA ALA A 439 4.31 2.81 -27.22
C ALA A 439 5.22 3.69 -26.35
N LEU A 440 6.38 3.17 -25.95
CA LEU A 440 7.39 3.93 -25.20
C LEU A 440 8.08 4.98 -26.08
N ASP A 441 8.31 4.72 -27.39
CA ASP A 441 8.83 5.70 -28.33
C ASP A 441 7.87 6.88 -28.53
N GLU A 442 6.57 6.61 -28.65
CA GLU A 442 5.55 7.66 -28.66
C GLU A 442 5.53 8.48 -27.35
N LEU A 443 5.73 7.82 -26.21
CA LEU A 443 5.74 8.49 -24.90
C LEU A 443 7.00 9.34 -24.71
N ARG A 444 8.16 8.90 -25.20
CA ARG A 444 9.44 9.62 -25.08
C ARG A 444 9.33 11.09 -25.49
N GLU A 445 8.82 11.34 -26.70
CA GLU A 445 8.69 12.71 -27.21
C GLU A 445 7.69 13.54 -26.39
N ARG A 446 6.60 12.91 -25.97
CA ARG A 446 5.54 13.58 -25.21
C ARG A 446 5.89 13.84 -23.76
N MET A 447 6.74 13.03 -23.13
CA MET A 447 7.16 13.20 -21.71
C MET A 447 8.25 14.25 -21.53
N ARG A 448 8.95 14.67 -22.60
CA ARG A 448 9.89 15.80 -22.55
C ARG A 448 9.20 17.13 -22.26
N GLU A 449 7.94 17.26 -22.66
CA GLU A 449 7.14 18.44 -22.41
C GLU A 449 6.23 18.20 -21.18
N VAL A 450 6.51 18.88 -20.08
CA VAL A 450 5.73 18.74 -18.84
C VAL A 450 4.54 19.71 -18.86
N ASP A 451 3.47 19.33 -19.56
CA ASP A 451 2.18 20.00 -19.46
C ASP A 451 1.36 19.33 -18.33
N PRO A 452 0.98 20.06 -17.26
CA PRO A 452 0.22 19.51 -16.13
C PRO A 452 -1.06 18.78 -16.53
N LEU A 453 -1.77 19.21 -17.56
CA LEU A 453 -3.01 18.59 -18.01
C LEU A 453 -2.82 17.23 -18.67
N HIS A 454 -1.66 17.01 -19.27
CA HIS A 454 -1.36 15.80 -20.03
C HIS A 454 -0.40 14.85 -19.32
N PHE A 455 0.50 15.36 -18.49
CA PHE A 455 1.56 14.58 -17.87
C PHE A 455 1.03 13.40 -17.02
N ARG A 456 -0.03 13.61 -16.25
CA ARG A 456 -0.66 12.54 -15.46
C ARG A 456 -1.09 11.35 -16.32
N ARG A 457 -1.67 11.60 -17.51
CA ARG A 457 -2.10 10.54 -18.43
C ARG A 457 -0.90 9.85 -19.07
N ARG A 458 0.17 10.61 -19.37
CA ARG A 458 1.43 10.07 -19.91
C ARG A 458 2.12 9.18 -18.89
N LEU A 459 2.14 9.59 -17.62
CA LEU A 459 2.67 8.78 -16.53
C LEU A 459 1.87 7.48 -16.31
N ASP A 460 0.54 7.54 -16.38
CA ASP A 460 -0.30 6.35 -16.34
C ASP A 460 0.02 5.38 -17.49
N ARG A 461 0.14 5.90 -18.73
CA ARG A 461 0.54 5.08 -19.89
C ARG A 461 1.93 4.46 -19.72
N TYR A 462 2.91 5.19 -19.17
CA TYR A 462 4.21 4.62 -18.83
C TYR A 462 4.08 3.47 -17.83
N MET A 463 3.37 3.68 -16.75
CA MET A 463 3.19 2.63 -15.74
C MET A 463 2.49 1.39 -16.32
N ARG A 464 1.52 1.59 -17.23
CA ARG A 464 0.85 0.48 -17.93
C ARG A 464 1.80 -0.27 -18.86
N ALA A 465 2.67 0.43 -19.59
CA ALA A 465 3.70 -0.19 -20.41
C ALA A 465 4.71 -0.99 -19.56
N LEU A 466 5.20 -0.42 -18.45
CA LEU A 466 6.07 -1.11 -17.50
C LEU A 466 5.41 -2.38 -16.92
N GLN A 467 4.17 -2.27 -16.46
CA GLN A 467 3.42 -3.38 -15.90
C GLN A 467 3.21 -4.51 -16.92
N THR A 468 2.90 -4.14 -18.18
CA THR A 468 2.80 -5.12 -19.28
C THR A 468 4.14 -5.81 -19.53
N ALA A 469 5.24 -5.05 -19.58
CA ALA A 469 6.58 -5.61 -19.77
C ALA A 469 6.96 -6.58 -18.64
N LEU A 470 6.61 -6.26 -17.41
CA LEU A 470 6.88 -7.13 -16.25
C LEU A 470 6.06 -8.42 -16.31
N LEU A 471 4.80 -8.38 -16.74
CA LEU A 471 3.99 -9.59 -16.95
C LEU A 471 4.63 -10.51 -18.01
N PHE A 472 5.11 -9.97 -19.13
CA PHE A 472 5.83 -10.76 -20.14
C PHE A 472 7.12 -11.37 -19.58
N ARG A 473 7.92 -10.61 -18.81
CA ARG A 473 9.15 -11.11 -18.18
C ARG A 473 8.93 -12.25 -17.20
N GLU A 474 7.80 -12.26 -16.51
CA GLU A 474 7.42 -13.33 -15.59
C GLU A 474 6.77 -14.54 -16.30
N GLY A 475 6.59 -14.50 -17.63
CA GLY A 475 5.95 -15.56 -18.40
C GLY A 475 4.43 -15.63 -18.27
N GLU A 476 3.79 -14.57 -17.77
CA GLU A 476 2.32 -14.45 -17.65
C GLU A 476 1.69 -13.99 -18.98
N GLU A 477 1.96 -14.73 -20.06
CA GLU A 477 1.67 -14.37 -21.47
C GLU A 477 0.22 -13.91 -21.68
N ALA A 478 -0.77 -14.66 -21.18
CA ALA A 478 -2.18 -14.35 -21.38
C ALA A 478 -2.58 -13.05 -20.64
N LEU A 479 -2.08 -12.84 -19.42
CA LEU A 479 -2.34 -11.64 -18.65
C LEU A 479 -1.61 -10.42 -19.25
N ALA A 480 -0.39 -10.60 -19.73
CA ALA A 480 0.38 -9.59 -20.42
C ALA A 480 -0.32 -9.11 -21.69
N GLU A 481 -0.81 -10.06 -22.51
CA GLU A 481 -1.55 -9.76 -23.74
C GLU A 481 -2.88 -9.04 -23.46
N LEU A 482 -3.62 -9.46 -22.42
CA LEU A 482 -4.84 -8.78 -22.00
C LEU A 482 -4.54 -7.34 -21.53
N HIS A 483 -3.50 -7.18 -20.71
CA HIS A 483 -3.11 -5.88 -20.17
C HIS A 483 -2.60 -4.93 -21.28
N LEU A 484 -1.81 -5.46 -22.24
CA LEU A 484 -1.33 -4.74 -23.42
C LEU A 484 -2.50 -4.17 -24.23
N ARG A 485 -3.46 -5.03 -24.61
CA ARG A 485 -4.61 -4.62 -25.43
C ARG A 485 -5.42 -3.53 -24.76
N ARG A 486 -5.71 -3.69 -23.48
CA ARG A 486 -6.58 -2.76 -22.75
C ARG A 486 -5.94 -1.41 -22.38
N HIS A 487 -4.62 -1.37 -22.22
CA HIS A 487 -3.96 -0.21 -21.61
C HIS A 487 -2.86 0.43 -22.44
N VAL A 488 -2.23 -0.32 -23.33
CA VAL A 488 -1.07 0.15 -24.08
C VAL A 488 -1.43 0.44 -25.53
N LEU A 489 -2.21 -0.44 -26.18
CA LEU A 489 -2.58 -0.27 -27.57
C LEU A 489 -3.59 0.86 -27.77
N PRO A 490 -3.27 1.88 -28.59
CA PRO A 490 -4.20 2.96 -28.85
C PRO A 490 -5.39 2.49 -29.69
N GLY A 491 -6.60 2.87 -29.27
CA GLY A 491 -7.83 2.63 -30.05
C GLY A 491 -8.24 1.15 -30.18
N TRP A 492 -7.67 0.26 -29.37
CA TRP A 492 -8.12 -1.12 -29.35
C TRP A 492 -9.53 -1.26 -28.78
N GLU A 493 -10.39 -2.04 -29.46
CA GLU A 493 -11.75 -2.32 -29.04
C GLU A 493 -12.01 -3.83 -29.03
N PRO A 494 -12.68 -4.39 -27.99
CA PRO A 494 -13.00 -5.82 -27.91
C PRO A 494 -13.83 -6.34 -29.11
N ALA A 495 -14.68 -5.50 -29.68
CA ALA A 495 -15.56 -5.85 -30.78
C ALA A 495 -14.80 -6.19 -32.08
N ASP A 496 -13.61 -5.62 -32.27
CA ASP A 496 -12.78 -5.79 -33.46
C ASP A 496 -11.78 -6.94 -33.31
N ASP A 497 -11.77 -7.62 -32.14
CA ASP A 497 -10.78 -8.64 -31.79
C ASP A 497 -11.42 -10.04 -31.76
N SER A 498 -11.29 -10.79 -32.86
CA SER A 498 -11.83 -12.13 -33.00
C SER A 498 -11.27 -13.16 -32.02
N ASP A 499 -10.05 -12.92 -31.49
CA ASP A 499 -9.35 -13.81 -30.56
C ASP A 499 -9.58 -13.45 -29.09
N TYR A 500 -10.26 -12.35 -28.82
CA TYR A 500 -10.41 -11.82 -27.46
C TYR A 500 -11.06 -12.82 -26.49
N ARG A 501 -12.11 -13.52 -26.93
CA ARG A 501 -12.77 -14.55 -26.11
C ARG A 501 -11.80 -15.66 -25.73
N ARG A 502 -10.99 -16.14 -26.68
CA ARG A 502 -9.99 -17.18 -26.43
C ARG A 502 -8.91 -16.70 -25.46
N LEU A 503 -8.50 -15.45 -25.58
CA LEU A 503 -7.56 -14.84 -24.64
C LEU A 503 -8.12 -14.83 -23.20
N LEU A 504 -9.38 -14.42 -23.03
CA LEU A 504 -10.04 -14.44 -21.71
C LEU A 504 -10.08 -15.86 -21.13
N ASP A 505 -10.37 -16.88 -21.95
CA ASP A 505 -10.37 -18.29 -21.51
C ASP A 505 -8.98 -18.73 -21.03
N HIS A 506 -7.88 -18.29 -21.67
CA HIS A 506 -6.53 -18.57 -21.24
C HIS A 506 -6.19 -17.89 -19.91
N CYS A 507 -6.64 -16.66 -19.69
CA CYS A 507 -6.46 -15.97 -18.42
C CYS A 507 -7.05 -16.72 -17.21
N PHE A 508 -8.00 -17.63 -17.43
CA PHE A 508 -8.64 -18.43 -16.37
C PHE A 508 -8.00 -19.79 -16.12
N ARG A 509 -7.50 -20.46 -17.17
CA ARG A 509 -7.11 -21.88 -17.11
C ARG A 509 -5.99 -22.18 -16.14
N GLU A 510 -5.08 -21.24 -15.93
CA GLU A 510 -3.90 -21.44 -15.08
C GLU A 510 -4.19 -21.41 -13.57
N GLU A 511 -5.28 -20.76 -13.15
CA GLU A 511 -5.66 -20.67 -11.74
C GLU A 511 -6.80 -21.62 -11.33
N ALA A 512 -7.60 -22.12 -12.25
CA ALA A 512 -8.72 -23.02 -11.93
C ALA A 512 -8.29 -24.29 -11.19
N ALA A 513 -7.03 -24.68 -11.31
CA ALA A 513 -6.43 -25.83 -10.61
C ALA A 513 -6.09 -25.53 -9.12
N VAL A 514 -6.05 -24.26 -8.70
CA VAL A 514 -5.59 -23.85 -7.36
C VAL A 514 -6.72 -23.36 -6.45
N GLN A 515 -7.86 -22.93 -7.03
CA GLN A 515 -8.77 -22.07 -6.29
C GLN A 515 -9.86 -22.77 -5.48
N PHE A 516 -10.34 -23.92 -5.85
CA PHE A 516 -11.48 -24.54 -5.16
C PHE A 516 -11.42 -26.08 -5.30
N ALA A 517 -10.47 -26.72 -4.59
CA ALA A 517 -10.57 -28.15 -4.34
C ALA A 517 -11.81 -28.37 -3.46
N HIS A 518 -12.90 -28.81 -4.06
CA HIS A 518 -14.15 -29.16 -3.41
C HIS A 518 -14.04 -30.49 -2.67
#